data_5ca1ca9c0394ae4b1ef70d28b570c8fd
#
_entry.id   5ca1ca9c0394ae4b1ef70d28b570c8fd
#
_cell.length_a   1.000
_cell.length_b   1.000
_cell.length_c   1.000
_cell.angle_alpha   90.00
_cell.angle_beta   90.00
_cell.angle_gamma   90.00
#
_symmetry.space_group_name_H-M   'P 1'
#
loop_
_entity.id
_entity.type
_entity.pdbx_description
1 polymer ?
#
loop_
_entity_poly.entity_id
_entity_poly.type
_entity_poly.pdbx_seq_one_letter_code
_entity_poly.pdbx_strand_id
1 'polypeptide(L)'
;MGDPHRRLIQMLQSREFPALAPDIEIVPANYFAPLDLKSIYGRSAPLEVDLGCGDGSFLVEIAAANPARDFLGIERLLGRVRSAHRKIVQRELANARVLRVETSYAVQQMLPPDSVTLFHLLFPDPWPKRRHWRRRIVTEDFFVSVHRALVPDGLLRIVTDQIDYFREIERLAAQSTQFLISSDPEPPRAPSTFEKRFSQSEIYRLVLQKVSEVT
;
A
#
# COMPACT_ATOMS: atom_id res chain seq x y z
N MET A 1 20.68 38.09 28.29
CA MET A 1 20.63 36.60 28.34
C MET A 1 19.18 36.19 28.19
N GLY A 2 18.77 35.69 27.02
CA GLY A 2 17.37 35.32 26.75
C GLY A 2 17.06 33.96 27.34
N ASP A 3 15.90 33.83 27.94
CA ASP A 3 15.37 32.63 28.58
C ASP A 3 15.36 31.42 27.58
N PRO A 4 16.11 30.34 27.86
CA PRO A 4 16.18 29.17 27.00
C PRO A 4 14.82 28.50 26.83
N HIS A 5 13.90 28.57 27.79
CA HIS A 5 12.54 28.08 27.70
C HIS A 5 11.68 28.84 26.67
N ARG A 6 11.82 30.16 26.60
CA ARG A 6 11.13 30.95 25.56
C ARG A 6 11.61 30.63 24.15
N ARG A 7 12.90 30.38 23.96
CA ARG A 7 13.44 29.94 22.66
C ARG A 7 12.92 28.57 22.28
N LEU A 8 12.82 27.61 23.21
CA LEU A 8 12.31 26.29 22.95
C LEU A 8 10.81 26.32 22.59
N ILE A 9 10.02 27.12 23.30
CA ILE A 9 8.58 27.31 23.01
C ILE A 9 8.39 27.99 21.65
N GLN A 10 9.20 29.00 21.31
CA GLN A 10 9.17 29.61 19.98
C GLN A 10 9.60 28.67 18.87
N MET A 11 10.62 27.83 19.09
CA MET A 11 11.00 26.76 18.13
C MET A 11 9.95 25.65 18.00
N LEU A 12 9.18 25.37 19.04
CA LEU A 12 8.07 24.42 18.98
C LEU A 12 6.81 25.01 18.33
N GLN A 13 6.59 26.33 18.51
CA GLN A 13 5.49 27.07 17.85
C GLN A 13 5.80 27.46 16.41
N SER A 14 7.08 27.65 16.05
CA SER A 14 7.50 27.94 14.66
C SER A 14 7.67 26.67 13.79
N ARG A 15 7.47 25.48 14.34
CA ARG A 15 7.16 24.30 13.53
C ARG A 15 5.66 24.34 13.17
N GLU A 16 5.25 25.35 12.48
CA GLU A 16 4.17 25.22 11.52
C GLU A 16 4.62 24.16 10.53
N PHE A 17 4.19 22.93 10.78
CA PHE A 17 4.20 21.93 9.72
C PHE A 17 3.39 22.59 8.60
N PRO A 18 3.94 22.77 7.37
CA PRO A 18 3.15 23.30 6.28
C PRO A 18 1.85 22.51 6.27
N ALA A 19 0.72 23.22 6.23
CA ALA A 19 -0.59 22.59 6.10
C ALA A 19 -0.44 21.55 5.01
N LEU A 20 -0.72 20.29 5.34
CA LEU A 20 -0.60 19.18 4.41
C LEU A 20 -1.30 19.63 3.12
N ALA A 21 -0.61 19.62 1.98
CA ALA A 21 -1.24 19.95 0.73
C ALA A 21 -2.56 19.15 0.67
N PRO A 22 -3.73 19.81 0.62
CA PRO A 22 -5.01 19.18 0.97
C PRO A 22 -5.36 17.96 0.13
N ASP A 23 -4.59 17.74 -0.95
CA ASP A 23 -4.92 16.73 -1.94
C ASP A 23 -4.09 15.44 -1.83
N ILE A 24 -3.07 15.36 -0.97
CA ILE A 24 -2.19 14.18 -0.88
C ILE A 24 -2.66 13.16 0.15
N GLU A 25 -3.02 13.59 1.37
CA GLU A 25 -3.68 12.72 2.33
C GLU A 25 -5.18 12.71 2.05
N ILE A 26 -5.70 11.57 1.62
CA ILE A 26 -7.14 11.39 1.42
C ILE A 26 -7.81 11.37 2.79
N VAL A 27 -8.71 12.33 3.02
CA VAL A 27 -9.62 12.36 4.16
C VAL A 27 -11.03 12.17 3.65
N PRO A 28 -11.56 10.92 3.63
CA PRO A 28 -12.88 10.65 3.11
C PRO A 28 -13.97 11.39 3.90
N ALA A 29 -14.95 11.97 3.20
CA ALA A 29 -16.13 12.51 3.86
C ALA A 29 -16.95 11.41 4.57
N ASN A 30 -16.90 10.19 4.05
CA ASN A 30 -17.54 9.02 4.62
C ASN A 30 -16.60 7.81 4.52
N TYR A 31 -16.17 7.30 5.67
CA TYR A 31 -15.31 6.11 5.74
C TYR A 31 -16.05 4.79 5.47
N PHE A 32 -17.39 4.80 5.42
CA PHE A 32 -18.22 3.62 5.16
C PHE A 32 -18.67 3.51 3.69
N ALA A 33 -18.15 4.38 2.83
CA ALA A 33 -18.45 4.37 1.40
C ALA A 33 -17.18 4.15 0.58
N PRO A 34 -17.29 3.57 -0.62
CA PRO A 34 -16.17 3.49 -1.56
C PRO A 34 -15.64 4.87 -1.92
N LEU A 35 -14.32 4.93 -2.18
CA LEU A 35 -13.63 6.15 -2.61
C LEU A 35 -14.04 6.52 -4.04
N ASP A 36 -14.26 7.81 -4.30
CA ASP A 36 -14.37 8.35 -5.64
C ASP A 36 -12.96 8.63 -6.21
N LEU A 37 -12.36 7.58 -6.78
CA LEU A 37 -10.99 7.63 -7.32
C LEU A 37 -10.84 8.67 -8.43
N LYS A 38 -11.89 8.86 -9.27
CA LYS A 38 -11.87 9.86 -10.33
C LYS A 38 -11.79 11.27 -9.77
N SER A 39 -12.54 11.56 -8.72
CA SER A 39 -12.47 12.85 -8.02
C SER A 39 -11.12 13.06 -7.32
N ILE A 40 -10.56 11.99 -6.70
CA ILE A 40 -9.29 12.05 -5.96
C ILE A 40 -8.09 12.37 -6.88
N TYR A 41 -8.04 11.77 -8.07
CA TYR A 41 -6.91 11.95 -9.00
C TYR A 41 -7.19 12.95 -10.12
N GLY A 42 -8.45 13.38 -10.32
CA GLY A 42 -8.86 14.29 -11.41
C GLY A 42 -8.74 13.67 -12.80
N ARG A 43 -8.49 12.36 -12.91
CA ARG A 43 -8.30 11.62 -14.15
C ARG A 43 -8.72 10.16 -14.00
N SER A 44 -8.73 9.44 -15.11
CA SER A 44 -8.90 7.99 -15.16
C SER A 44 -7.58 7.38 -15.64
N ALA A 45 -6.88 6.68 -14.77
CA ALA A 45 -5.64 5.99 -15.06
C ALA A 45 -5.60 4.65 -14.29
N PRO A 46 -4.78 3.68 -14.72
CA PRO A 46 -4.59 2.44 -13.96
C PRO A 46 -4.11 2.75 -12.54
N LEU A 47 -4.79 2.19 -11.53
CA LEU A 47 -4.46 2.39 -10.11
C LEU A 47 -3.62 1.22 -9.58
N GLU A 48 -2.51 1.54 -8.91
CA GLU A 48 -1.75 0.60 -8.09
C GLU A 48 -1.88 0.97 -6.60
N VAL A 49 -2.00 -0.03 -5.74
CA VAL A 49 -2.21 0.18 -4.29
C VAL A 49 -1.10 -0.49 -3.48
N ASP A 50 -0.42 0.29 -2.65
CA ASP A 50 0.61 -0.17 -1.70
C ASP A 50 -0.01 -0.40 -0.32
N LEU A 51 -0.19 -1.66 0.03
CA LEU A 51 -0.86 -2.13 1.24
C LEU A 51 0.11 -2.13 2.43
N GLY A 52 -0.07 -1.21 3.35
CA GLY A 52 0.88 -0.96 4.43
C GLY A 52 2.11 -0.21 3.92
N CYS A 53 1.91 0.90 3.20
CA CYS A 53 2.99 1.63 2.51
C CYS A 53 4.09 2.18 3.43
N GLY A 54 3.93 2.05 4.73
CA GLY A 54 4.92 2.47 5.70
C GLY A 54 5.26 3.96 5.57
N ASP A 55 6.56 4.25 5.46
CA ASP A 55 7.06 5.63 5.31
C ASP A 55 6.95 6.18 3.88
N GLY A 56 6.34 5.43 2.97
CA GLY A 56 6.09 5.81 1.58
C GLY A 56 7.30 5.71 0.65
N SER A 57 8.43 5.13 1.08
CA SER A 57 9.64 5.08 0.25
C SER A 57 9.41 4.31 -1.06
N PHE A 58 8.77 3.14 -1.00
CA PHE A 58 8.42 2.37 -2.18
C PHE A 58 7.40 3.09 -3.05
N LEU A 59 6.30 3.56 -2.43
CA LEU A 59 5.22 4.30 -3.10
C LEU A 59 5.75 5.46 -3.97
N VAL A 60 6.65 6.25 -3.41
CA VAL A 60 7.23 7.43 -4.09
C VAL A 60 8.13 7.02 -5.24
N GLU A 61 8.92 5.96 -5.11
CA GLU A 61 9.79 5.47 -6.17
C GLU A 61 8.98 4.94 -7.36
N ILE A 62 7.95 4.11 -7.11
CA ILE A 62 7.14 3.57 -8.20
C ILE A 62 6.28 4.64 -8.88
N ALA A 63 5.74 5.60 -8.12
CA ALA A 63 4.95 6.69 -8.66
C ALA A 63 5.79 7.62 -9.56
N ALA A 64 7.01 7.95 -9.15
CA ALA A 64 7.94 8.75 -9.94
C ALA A 64 8.34 8.04 -11.26
N ALA A 65 8.52 6.72 -11.21
CA ALA A 65 8.89 5.93 -12.38
C ALA A 65 7.71 5.72 -13.37
N ASN A 66 6.46 5.92 -12.93
CA ASN A 66 5.27 5.59 -13.73
C ASN A 66 4.23 6.73 -13.72
N PRO A 67 4.49 7.89 -14.34
CA PRO A 67 3.60 9.05 -14.27
C PRO A 67 2.24 8.84 -14.96
N ALA A 68 2.12 7.84 -15.83
CA ALA A 68 0.88 7.48 -16.49
C ALA A 68 -0.08 6.63 -15.62
N ARG A 69 0.34 6.23 -14.42
CA ARG A 69 -0.46 5.44 -13.47
C ARG A 69 -0.73 6.26 -12.22
N ASP A 70 -1.75 5.89 -11.47
CA ASP A 70 -2.06 6.45 -10.16
C ASP A 70 -1.66 5.47 -9.05
N PHE A 71 -1.27 6.01 -7.90
CA PHE A 71 -0.73 5.25 -6.78
C PHE A 71 -1.38 5.65 -5.47
N LEU A 72 -1.90 4.65 -4.74
CA LEU A 72 -2.49 4.84 -3.41
C LEU A 72 -1.69 4.06 -2.36
N GLY A 73 -1.09 4.75 -1.41
CA GLY A 73 -0.54 4.14 -0.21
C GLY A 73 -1.57 4.07 0.90
N ILE A 74 -1.72 2.90 1.51
CA ILE A 74 -2.58 2.70 2.68
C ILE A 74 -1.70 2.44 3.89
N GLU A 75 -1.86 3.22 4.97
CA GLU A 75 -1.10 3.07 6.21
C GLU A 75 -1.92 3.59 7.40
N ARG A 76 -1.91 2.85 8.51
CA ARG A 76 -2.69 3.23 9.72
C ARG A 76 -1.94 4.18 10.66
N LEU A 77 -0.62 4.16 10.67
CA LEU A 77 0.20 4.90 11.62
C LEU A 77 0.43 6.32 11.14
N LEU A 78 -0.13 7.30 11.85
CA LEU A 78 -0.05 8.73 11.51
C LEU A 78 1.39 9.21 11.22
N GLY A 79 2.37 8.78 12.01
CA GLY A 79 3.78 9.18 11.80
C GLY A 79 4.34 8.71 10.46
N ARG A 80 3.94 7.51 10.00
CA ARG A 80 4.33 6.95 8.70
C ARG A 80 3.60 7.66 7.56
N VAL A 81 2.29 7.88 7.69
CA VAL A 81 1.49 8.66 6.73
C VAL A 81 2.09 10.04 6.51
N ARG A 82 2.44 10.75 7.59
CA ARG A 82 3.12 12.07 7.50
C ARG A 82 4.47 11.99 6.80
N SER A 83 5.21 10.89 6.97
CA SER A 83 6.48 10.67 6.26
C SER A 83 6.25 10.47 4.77
N ALA A 84 5.31 9.60 4.39
CA ALA A 84 4.92 9.36 3.00
C ALA A 84 4.45 10.65 2.33
N HIS A 85 3.55 11.39 2.98
CA HIS A 85 3.06 12.68 2.50
C HIS A 85 4.21 13.64 2.19
N ARG A 86 5.15 13.84 3.13
CA ARG A 86 6.30 14.75 2.90
C ARG A 86 7.13 14.34 1.70
N LYS A 87 7.36 13.04 1.50
CA LYS A 87 8.12 12.53 0.35
C LYS A 87 7.39 12.76 -0.97
N ILE A 88 6.07 12.60 -1.00
CA ILE A 88 5.24 12.88 -2.17
C ILE A 88 5.33 14.36 -2.53
N VAL A 89 5.18 15.25 -1.54
CA VAL A 89 5.33 16.72 -1.73
C VAL A 89 6.71 17.08 -2.24
N GLN A 90 7.78 16.56 -1.60
CA GLN A 90 9.16 16.86 -1.97
C GLN A 90 9.52 16.44 -3.39
N ARG A 91 8.85 15.42 -3.92
CA ARG A 91 9.03 14.93 -5.28
C ARG A 91 7.98 15.46 -6.27
N GLU A 92 7.08 16.33 -5.81
CA GLU A 92 6.03 16.96 -6.64
C GLU A 92 5.18 15.93 -7.42
N LEU A 93 4.88 14.79 -6.78
CA LEU A 93 4.15 13.69 -7.43
C LEU A 93 2.65 13.99 -7.46
N ALA A 94 2.13 14.28 -8.64
CA ALA A 94 0.69 14.51 -8.86
C ALA A 94 -0.14 13.20 -8.83
N ASN A 95 0.50 12.05 -9.05
CA ASN A 95 -0.11 10.73 -9.21
C ASN A 95 -0.04 9.85 -7.96
N ALA A 96 0.38 10.36 -6.81
CA ALA A 96 0.47 9.60 -5.57
C ALA A 96 -0.42 10.21 -4.47
N ARG A 97 -1.10 9.34 -3.73
CA ARG A 97 -1.95 9.70 -2.58
C ARG A 97 -1.69 8.74 -1.43
N VAL A 98 -2.04 9.16 -0.21
CA VAL A 98 -2.02 8.29 0.97
C VAL A 98 -3.35 8.33 1.69
N LEU A 99 -3.79 7.18 2.18
CA LEU A 99 -5.00 7.01 2.97
C LEU A 99 -4.64 6.47 4.34
N ARG A 100 -5.04 7.20 5.39
CA ARG A 100 -4.80 6.78 6.77
C ARG A 100 -5.94 5.92 7.30
N VAL A 101 -5.81 4.62 7.15
CA VAL A 101 -6.80 3.63 7.61
C VAL A 101 -6.13 2.28 7.82
N GLU A 102 -6.81 1.36 8.49
CA GLU A 102 -6.39 -0.04 8.58
C GLU A 102 -6.53 -0.71 7.20
N THR A 103 -5.52 -1.51 6.82
CA THR A 103 -5.37 -2.01 5.45
C THR A 103 -6.51 -2.95 5.02
N SER A 104 -6.88 -3.92 5.87
CA SER A 104 -7.95 -4.86 5.53
C SER A 104 -9.29 -4.15 5.39
N TYR A 105 -9.55 -3.17 6.25
CA TYR A 105 -10.74 -2.34 6.15
C TYR A 105 -10.80 -1.54 4.84
N ALA A 106 -9.68 -0.93 4.45
CA ALA A 106 -9.62 -0.18 3.20
C ALA A 106 -9.95 -1.07 1.99
N VAL A 107 -9.33 -2.25 1.91
CA VAL A 107 -9.56 -3.19 0.80
C VAL A 107 -11.01 -3.68 0.81
N GLN A 108 -11.55 -3.99 1.98
CA GLN A 108 -12.89 -4.56 2.11
C GLN A 108 -14.01 -3.54 1.85
N GLN A 109 -13.85 -2.29 2.31
CA GLN A 109 -14.96 -1.33 2.35
C GLN A 109 -14.77 -0.11 1.46
N MET A 110 -13.52 0.33 1.27
CA MET A 110 -13.27 1.64 0.68
C MET A 110 -12.79 1.60 -0.77
N LEU A 111 -12.17 0.51 -1.21
CA LEU A 111 -11.80 0.37 -2.61
C LEU A 111 -13.01 -0.10 -3.43
N PRO A 112 -13.37 0.62 -4.52
CA PRO A 112 -14.45 0.19 -5.40
C PRO A 112 -14.17 -1.17 -6.06
N PRO A 113 -15.18 -1.94 -6.43
CA PRO A 113 -15.00 -3.12 -7.28
C PRO A 113 -14.29 -2.75 -8.59
N ASP A 114 -13.48 -3.66 -9.14
CA ASP A 114 -12.82 -3.56 -10.44
C ASP A 114 -12.10 -2.21 -10.67
N SER A 115 -11.41 -1.73 -9.64
CA SER A 115 -10.77 -0.41 -9.65
C SER A 115 -9.24 -0.43 -9.53
N VAL A 116 -8.65 -1.56 -9.15
CA VAL A 116 -7.22 -1.68 -8.89
C VAL A 116 -6.58 -2.62 -9.89
N THR A 117 -5.50 -2.17 -10.54
CA THR A 117 -4.75 -3.01 -11.50
C THR A 117 -3.70 -3.87 -10.82
N LEU A 118 -3.11 -3.39 -9.73
CA LEU A 118 -2.06 -4.10 -9.01
C LEU A 118 -2.05 -3.72 -7.53
N PHE A 119 -2.10 -4.72 -6.68
CA PHE A 119 -1.80 -4.59 -5.26
C PHE A 119 -0.35 -4.98 -4.97
N HIS A 120 0.33 -4.18 -4.16
CA HIS A 120 1.61 -4.49 -3.55
C HIS A 120 1.41 -4.78 -2.06
N LEU A 121 1.76 -5.97 -1.61
CA LEU A 121 1.83 -6.36 -0.21
C LEU A 121 3.27 -6.72 0.11
N LEU A 122 4.02 -5.75 0.63
CA LEU A 122 5.45 -5.85 0.83
C LEU A 122 5.77 -6.02 2.32
N PHE A 123 6.44 -7.12 2.65
CA PHE A 123 6.91 -7.46 4.00
C PHE A 123 5.82 -7.30 5.07
N PRO A 124 4.64 -7.93 4.88
CA PRO A 124 3.58 -7.89 5.89
C PRO A 124 4.05 -8.49 7.21
N ASP A 125 3.51 -7.99 8.32
CA ASP A 125 3.85 -8.48 9.67
C ASP A 125 3.67 -10.00 9.77
N PRO A 126 4.73 -10.79 10.03
CA PRO A 126 4.67 -12.24 9.96
C PRO A 126 4.03 -12.90 11.18
N TRP A 127 3.92 -12.17 12.30
CA TRP A 127 3.37 -12.68 13.57
C TRP A 127 3.85 -14.10 13.89
N PRO A 128 5.15 -14.35 14.22
CA PRO A 128 5.75 -15.69 14.25
C PRO A 128 5.14 -16.60 15.32
N LYS A 129 4.58 -16.05 16.41
CA LYS A 129 3.96 -16.84 17.47
C LYS A 129 2.57 -17.31 17.05
N ARG A 130 2.28 -18.64 17.09
CA ARG A 130 1.00 -19.25 16.69
C ARG A 130 -0.24 -18.52 17.24
N ARG A 131 -0.22 -18.10 18.52
CA ARG A 131 -1.34 -17.34 19.13
C ARG A 131 -1.63 -15.99 18.47
N HIS A 132 -0.70 -15.48 17.60
CA HIS A 132 -0.83 -14.21 16.90
C HIS A 132 -1.16 -14.39 15.41
N TRP A 133 -1.21 -15.59 14.86
CA TRP A 133 -1.46 -15.85 13.43
C TRP A 133 -2.77 -15.21 12.94
N ARG A 134 -3.79 -15.15 13.81
CA ARG A 134 -5.04 -14.42 13.52
C ARG A 134 -4.87 -12.94 13.18
N ARG A 135 -3.67 -12.37 13.38
CA ARG A 135 -3.33 -10.99 13.03
C ARG A 135 -2.67 -10.87 11.67
N ARG A 136 -2.35 -11.98 11.03
CA ARG A 136 -1.80 -12.00 9.68
C ARG A 136 -2.85 -11.45 8.73
N ILE A 137 -2.40 -10.59 7.81
CA ILE A 137 -3.31 -9.90 6.88
C ILE A 137 -3.83 -10.85 5.80
N VAL A 138 -2.99 -11.79 5.33
CA VAL A 138 -3.39 -12.72 4.27
C VAL A 138 -4.25 -13.82 4.87
N THR A 139 -5.54 -13.78 4.51
CA THR A 139 -6.60 -14.73 4.88
C THR A 139 -7.47 -14.99 3.67
N GLU A 140 -8.37 -15.96 3.74
CA GLU A 140 -9.36 -16.19 2.68
C GLU A 140 -10.22 -14.93 2.44
N ASP A 141 -10.70 -14.27 3.51
CA ASP A 141 -11.49 -13.02 3.41
C ASP A 141 -10.69 -11.89 2.77
N PHE A 142 -9.38 -11.83 3.02
CA PHE A 142 -8.51 -10.86 2.37
C PHE A 142 -8.44 -11.13 0.86
N PHE A 143 -8.29 -12.39 0.44
CA PHE A 143 -8.30 -12.75 -0.98
C PHE A 143 -9.63 -12.40 -1.65
N VAL A 144 -10.77 -12.69 -1.00
CA VAL A 144 -12.09 -12.28 -1.51
C VAL A 144 -12.16 -10.76 -1.71
N SER A 145 -11.69 -9.99 -0.74
CA SER A 145 -11.74 -8.53 -0.79
C SER A 145 -10.82 -7.96 -1.87
N VAL A 146 -9.60 -8.50 -2.00
CA VAL A 146 -8.65 -8.14 -3.05
C VAL A 146 -9.20 -8.50 -4.43
N HIS A 147 -9.73 -9.71 -4.60
CA HIS A 147 -10.33 -10.15 -5.87
C HIS A 147 -11.45 -9.21 -6.32
N ARG A 148 -12.35 -8.83 -5.40
CA ARG A 148 -13.42 -7.88 -5.69
C ARG A 148 -12.90 -6.53 -6.21
N ALA A 149 -11.83 -6.01 -5.59
CA ALA A 149 -11.29 -4.69 -5.92
C ALA A 149 -10.40 -4.69 -7.18
N LEU A 150 -9.79 -5.82 -7.53
CA LEU A 150 -8.98 -5.96 -8.74
C LEU A 150 -9.84 -5.88 -10.01
N VAL A 151 -9.34 -5.19 -11.03
CA VAL A 151 -9.86 -5.27 -12.40
C VAL A 151 -9.69 -6.72 -12.94
N PRO A 152 -10.40 -7.12 -14.02
CA PRO A 152 -10.10 -8.36 -14.73
C PRO A 152 -8.59 -8.45 -15.04
N ASP A 153 -8.00 -9.62 -14.83
CA ASP A 153 -6.56 -9.88 -14.99
C ASP A 153 -5.63 -9.04 -14.09
N GLY A 154 -6.19 -8.32 -13.12
CA GLY A 154 -5.44 -7.56 -12.13
C GLY A 154 -4.58 -8.46 -11.24
N LEU A 155 -3.53 -7.90 -10.64
CA LEU A 155 -2.49 -8.65 -9.95
C LEU A 155 -2.42 -8.31 -8.46
N LEU A 156 -2.09 -9.31 -7.65
CA LEU A 156 -1.64 -9.16 -6.28
C LEU A 156 -0.20 -9.63 -6.16
N ARG A 157 0.72 -8.71 -5.88
CA ARG A 157 2.13 -8.99 -5.62
C ARG A 157 2.37 -9.09 -4.13
N ILE A 158 2.95 -10.19 -3.67
CA ILE A 158 3.32 -10.42 -2.27
C ILE A 158 4.82 -10.65 -2.20
N VAL A 159 5.49 -9.96 -1.28
CA VAL A 159 6.93 -10.10 -1.02
C VAL A 159 7.15 -10.21 0.48
N THR A 160 7.94 -11.19 0.92
CA THR A 160 8.29 -11.39 2.34
C THR A 160 9.68 -12.02 2.48
N ASP A 161 10.33 -11.78 3.61
CA ASP A 161 11.57 -12.44 4.04
C ASP A 161 11.33 -13.61 5.01
N GLN A 162 10.05 -13.95 5.26
CA GLN A 162 9.64 -14.94 6.26
C GLN A 162 9.11 -16.20 5.57
N ILE A 163 9.96 -17.23 5.46
CA ILE A 163 9.64 -18.48 4.74
C ILE A 163 8.38 -19.17 5.28
N ASP A 164 8.18 -19.22 6.61
CA ASP A 164 7.01 -19.90 7.19
C ASP A 164 5.71 -19.19 6.82
N TYR A 165 5.74 -17.84 6.77
CA TYR A 165 4.60 -17.07 6.35
C TYR A 165 4.38 -17.19 4.83
N PHE A 166 5.45 -17.21 4.06
CA PHE A 166 5.37 -17.41 2.61
C PHE A 166 4.70 -18.75 2.26
N ARG A 167 5.12 -19.85 2.87
CA ARG A 167 4.51 -21.17 2.67
C ARG A 167 3.02 -21.22 3.01
N GLU A 168 2.61 -20.48 4.05
CA GLU A 168 1.19 -20.36 4.38
C GLU A 168 0.43 -19.60 3.29
N ILE A 169 0.98 -18.50 2.79
CA ILE A 169 0.41 -17.71 1.71
C ILE A 169 0.28 -18.56 0.43
N GLU A 170 1.33 -19.29 0.05
CA GLU A 170 1.30 -20.19 -1.09
C GLU A 170 0.19 -21.26 -0.94
N ARG A 171 0.06 -21.85 0.24
CA ARG A 171 -0.99 -22.85 0.51
C ARG A 171 -2.39 -22.25 0.36
N LEU A 172 -2.62 -21.05 0.90
CA LEU A 172 -3.90 -20.35 0.78
C LEU A 172 -4.20 -20.01 -0.70
N ALA A 173 -3.18 -19.52 -1.43
CA ALA A 173 -3.30 -19.20 -2.84
C ALA A 173 -3.64 -20.44 -3.69
N ALA A 174 -2.97 -21.56 -3.44
CA ALA A 174 -3.23 -22.83 -4.16
C ALA A 174 -4.62 -23.41 -3.88
N GLN A 175 -5.24 -23.08 -2.76
CA GLN A 175 -6.61 -23.48 -2.40
C GLN A 175 -7.68 -22.49 -2.92
N SER A 176 -7.28 -21.31 -3.36
CA SER A 176 -8.20 -20.29 -3.86
C SER A 176 -8.58 -20.57 -5.31
N THR A 177 -9.88 -20.52 -5.61
CA THR A 177 -10.38 -20.54 -6.99
C THR A 177 -10.39 -19.16 -7.66
N GLN A 178 -10.06 -18.12 -6.90
CA GLN A 178 -10.13 -16.73 -7.32
C GLN A 178 -8.85 -16.22 -7.98
N PHE A 179 -7.73 -16.92 -7.78
CA PHE A 179 -6.43 -16.52 -8.27
C PHE A 179 -5.68 -17.67 -8.95
N LEU A 180 -4.92 -17.30 -9.98
CA LEU A 180 -3.88 -18.15 -10.56
C LEU A 180 -2.52 -17.64 -10.07
N ILE A 181 -1.63 -18.57 -9.72
CA ILE A 181 -0.23 -18.23 -9.47
C ILE A 181 0.38 -17.91 -10.83
N SER A 182 0.80 -16.65 -11.01
CA SER A 182 1.44 -16.20 -12.25
C SER A 182 2.84 -16.79 -12.36
N SER A 183 3.13 -17.38 -13.52
CA SER A 183 4.49 -17.80 -13.89
C SER A 183 5.31 -16.66 -14.50
N ASP A 184 4.67 -15.56 -14.90
CA ASP A 184 5.36 -14.39 -15.42
C ASP A 184 6.04 -13.64 -14.27
N PRO A 185 7.38 -13.55 -14.29
CA PRO A 185 8.03 -12.65 -13.38
C PRO A 185 7.55 -11.23 -13.69
N GLU A 186 7.15 -10.52 -12.66
CA GLU A 186 6.89 -9.08 -12.77
C GLU A 186 8.00 -8.42 -13.60
N PRO A 187 7.67 -7.52 -14.54
CA PRO A 187 8.69 -6.82 -15.33
C PRO A 187 9.72 -6.21 -14.37
N PRO A 188 11.02 -6.31 -14.68
CA PRO A 188 12.09 -5.91 -13.78
C PRO A 188 11.89 -4.43 -13.41
N ARG A 189 11.31 -4.18 -12.26
CA ARG A 189 11.29 -2.87 -11.63
C ARG A 189 12.58 -2.73 -10.84
N ALA A 190 13.19 -1.55 -10.88
CA ALA A 190 14.35 -1.27 -10.04
C ALA A 190 14.02 -1.65 -8.58
N PRO A 191 14.90 -2.42 -7.89
CA PRO A 191 14.65 -2.81 -6.52
C PRO A 191 14.43 -1.56 -5.67
N SER A 192 13.32 -1.53 -4.94
CA SER A 192 13.00 -0.42 -4.04
C SER A 192 14.12 -0.24 -3.00
N THR A 193 14.23 0.97 -2.43
CA THR A 193 15.15 1.22 -1.30
C THR A 193 14.88 0.26 -0.15
N PHE A 194 13.64 -0.24 -0.07
CA PHE A 194 13.20 -1.21 0.93
C PHE A 194 13.79 -2.61 0.63
N GLU A 195 13.74 -3.08 -0.60
CA GLU A 195 14.37 -4.35 -0.99
C GLU A 195 15.90 -4.31 -0.81
N LYS A 196 16.54 -3.17 -1.04
CA LYS A 196 17.97 -2.97 -0.79
C LYS A 196 18.35 -3.13 0.68
N ARG A 197 17.48 -2.76 1.63
CA ARG A 197 17.70 -2.96 3.07
C ARG A 197 17.69 -4.43 3.48
N PHE A 198 16.99 -5.28 2.75
CA PHE A 198 16.88 -6.72 3.00
C PHE A 198 17.76 -7.55 2.07
N SER A 199 18.75 -6.94 1.39
CA SER A 199 19.65 -7.60 0.43
C SER A 199 20.49 -8.76 1.02
N GLN A 200 20.54 -8.91 2.34
CA GLN A 200 21.21 -10.03 3.02
C GLN A 200 20.24 -11.17 3.44
N SER A 201 18.93 -10.99 3.28
CA SER A 201 17.91 -12.00 3.60
C SER A 201 17.41 -12.64 2.31
N GLU A 202 17.05 -13.92 2.40
CA GLU A 202 16.33 -14.58 1.32
C GLU A 202 14.94 -13.95 1.18
N ILE A 203 14.58 -13.53 -0.04
CA ILE A 203 13.31 -12.84 -0.31
C ILE A 203 12.44 -13.74 -1.17
N TYR A 204 11.25 -14.02 -0.69
CA TYR A 204 10.23 -14.82 -1.35
C TYR A 204 9.21 -13.91 -2.03
N ARG A 205 8.83 -14.23 -3.27
CA ARG A 205 7.93 -13.45 -4.11
C ARG A 205 6.84 -14.35 -4.66
N LEU A 206 5.61 -13.84 -4.64
CA LEU A 206 4.45 -14.49 -5.22
C LEU A 206 3.63 -13.44 -5.97
N VAL A 207 3.23 -13.75 -7.19
CA VAL A 207 2.30 -12.95 -7.97
C VAL A 207 1.07 -13.78 -8.25
N LEU A 208 -0.08 -13.24 -7.87
CA LEU A 208 -1.39 -13.85 -8.08
C LEU A 208 -2.16 -13.00 -9.08
N GLN A 209 -2.72 -13.64 -10.11
CA GLN A 209 -3.59 -13.01 -11.10
C GLN A 209 -5.04 -13.33 -10.80
N LYS A 210 -5.91 -12.32 -10.83
CA LYS A 210 -7.36 -12.49 -10.71
C LYS A 210 -7.86 -13.39 -11.81
N VAL A 211 -8.58 -14.46 -11.44
CA VAL A 211 -9.34 -15.27 -12.39
C VAL A 211 -10.59 -14.48 -12.79
N SER A 212 -10.68 -14.13 -14.06
CA SER A 212 -11.91 -13.56 -14.61
C SER A 212 -12.93 -14.68 -14.77
N GLU A 213 -14.16 -14.48 -14.30
CA GLU A 213 -15.24 -15.42 -14.61
C GLU A 213 -15.42 -15.48 -16.13
N VAL A 214 -15.28 -16.68 -16.68
CA VAL A 214 -15.61 -16.92 -18.11
C VAL A 214 -17.12 -16.78 -18.22
N THR A 215 -17.56 -15.66 -18.80
CA THR A 215 -18.98 -15.38 -19.10
C THR A 215 -19.49 -16.31 -20.19
#